data_a4ef27f2d60e8a927cecef0fbe63dda7
#
_entry.id   a4ef27f2d60e8a927cecef0fbe63dda7
#
_cell.length_a   1.000
_cell.length_b   1.000
_cell.length_c   1.000
_cell.angle_alpha   90.00
_cell.angle_beta   90.00
_cell.angle_gamma   90.00
#
_symmetry.space_group_name_H-M   'P 1'
#
loop_
_entity.id
_entity.type
_entity.pdbx_description
1 polymer ?
#
loop_
_entity_poly.entity_id
_entity_poly.type
_entity_poly.pdbx_seq_one_letter_code
_entity_poly.pdbx_strand_id
1 'polypeptide(L)'
;DVAEPLVRHARQRLSPPADGFLARLLDSTVRRRQPLASLAVADGAQMPLRDNSAELIWSNLCLHWFDDPVSTVAEWHRIIRHDGLLMFSMFGVDTLKELRAGGAELMQFHDMHDLGDALVAAGFADPVMDMSIIKVAFSSADKAIEDLRSMGGNALLSRRKGLAGREQLRRWRLELSQLRDKDGAIPVTFEIIYGHAWCPSRKRLPGGLQPVEFHRRPAAD
;
A
#
# COMPACT_ATOMS: atom_id res chain seq x y z
N ASP A 1 6.82 3.30 -8.97
CA ASP A 1 6.52 1.91 -9.35
C ASP A 1 7.71 1.34 -10.11
N VAL A 2 8.07 0.08 -9.84
CA VAL A 2 9.15 -0.63 -10.57
C VAL A 2 8.70 -1.08 -11.96
N ALA A 3 7.41 -1.19 -12.21
CA ALA A 3 6.85 -1.64 -13.47
C ALA A 3 6.78 -0.49 -14.49
N GLU A 4 7.81 -0.34 -15.31
CA GLU A 4 7.85 0.68 -16.37
C GLU A 4 6.57 0.73 -17.24
N PRO A 5 5.94 -0.39 -17.64
CA PRO A 5 4.71 -0.34 -18.41
C PRO A 5 3.56 0.36 -17.69
N LEU A 6 3.43 0.18 -16.36
CA LEU A 6 2.40 0.85 -15.56
C LEU A 6 2.68 2.35 -15.45
N VAL A 7 3.94 2.74 -15.23
CA VAL A 7 4.35 4.15 -15.22
C VAL A 7 4.08 4.81 -16.58
N ARG A 8 4.36 4.10 -17.68
CA ARG A 8 4.06 4.58 -19.04
C ARG A 8 2.56 4.76 -19.26
N HIS A 9 1.74 3.81 -18.82
CA HIS A 9 0.28 3.90 -18.89
C HIS A 9 -0.25 5.08 -18.06
N ALA A 10 0.23 5.24 -16.82
CA ALA A 10 -0.12 6.38 -15.98
C ALA A 10 0.25 7.73 -16.66
N ARG A 11 1.41 7.81 -17.29
CA ARG A 11 1.84 9.00 -18.03
C ARG A 11 0.88 9.34 -19.17
N GLN A 12 0.40 8.35 -19.91
CA GLN A 12 -0.60 8.55 -20.97
C GLN A 12 -1.93 9.08 -20.41
N ARG A 13 -2.36 8.57 -19.26
CA ARG A 13 -3.60 8.98 -18.60
C ARG A 13 -3.52 10.39 -17.99
N LEU A 14 -2.39 10.76 -17.45
CA LEU A 14 -2.15 12.06 -16.81
C LEU A 14 -1.71 13.15 -17.82
N SER A 15 -1.34 12.76 -19.03
CA SER A 15 -1.10 13.75 -20.10
C SER A 15 -2.45 14.33 -20.53
N PRO A 16 -2.60 15.66 -20.58
CA PRO A 16 -3.81 16.25 -21.14
C PRO A 16 -4.01 15.75 -22.57
N PRO A 17 -5.23 15.50 -23.01
CA PRO A 17 -5.49 15.13 -24.39
C PRO A 17 -4.86 16.20 -25.29
N ALA A 18 -4.19 15.75 -26.36
CA ALA A 18 -3.63 16.64 -27.37
C ALA A 18 -4.81 17.25 -28.17
N ASP A 19 -5.49 18.21 -27.57
CA ASP A 19 -6.59 18.93 -28.20
C ASP A 19 -6.02 19.73 -29.37
N GLY A 20 -6.53 19.41 -30.53
CA GLY A 20 -6.49 20.04 -31.83
C GLY A 20 -5.37 21.03 -32.22
N PHE A 21 -5.18 21.18 -33.51
CA PHE A 21 -4.22 22.09 -34.14
C PHE A 21 -4.26 23.56 -33.59
N LEU A 22 -5.44 24.04 -33.20
CA LEU A 22 -5.61 25.37 -32.60
C LEU A 22 -5.02 25.49 -31.17
N ALA A 23 -5.08 24.41 -30.36
CA ALA A 23 -4.47 24.39 -29.04
C ALA A 23 -2.93 24.47 -29.12
N ARG A 24 -2.32 23.85 -30.13
CA ARG A 24 -0.85 23.95 -30.38
C ARG A 24 -0.41 25.34 -30.80
N LEU A 25 -1.22 26.07 -31.50
CA LEU A 25 -0.92 27.47 -31.92
C LEU A 25 -1.06 28.46 -30.76
N LEU A 26 -2.00 28.23 -29.85
CA LEU A 26 -2.22 29.06 -28.67
C LEU A 26 -1.27 28.74 -27.51
N ASP A 27 -0.68 27.55 -27.49
CA ASP A 27 0.23 27.09 -26.42
C ASP A 27 1.64 27.74 -26.51
N SER A 28 1.95 28.44 -27.62
CA SER A 28 3.21 29.18 -27.74
C SER A 28 3.27 30.44 -26.87
N THR A 29 2.15 30.92 -26.35
CA THR A 29 2.02 32.12 -25.50
C THR A 29 1.49 31.86 -24.08
N VAL A 30 1.01 30.64 -23.77
CA VAL A 30 0.46 30.30 -22.47
C VAL A 30 1.40 29.35 -21.73
N ARG A 31 1.99 29.86 -20.65
CA ARG A 31 2.71 29.14 -19.58
C ARG A 31 2.76 27.62 -19.78
N ARG A 32 3.99 27.05 -19.91
CA ARG A 32 4.21 25.60 -19.72
C ARG A 32 3.33 25.10 -18.57
N ARG A 33 2.25 24.44 -18.91
CA ARG A 33 1.45 23.73 -17.91
C ARG A 33 2.41 22.74 -17.28
N GLN A 34 2.73 22.95 -16.01
CA GLN A 34 3.49 21.97 -15.25
C GLN A 34 2.72 20.66 -15.31
N PRO A 35 3.38 19.55 -15.55
CA PRO A 35 2.72 18.26 -15.55
C PRO A 35 2.00 18.09 -14.20
N LEU A 36 0.77 17.56 -14.22
CA LEU A 36 -0.04 17.31 -13.02
C LEU A 36 0.71 16.42 -12.01
N ALA A 37 1.63 15.58 -12.48
CA ALA A 37 2.49 14.74 -11.66
C ALA A 37 3.77 14.41 -12.42
N SER A 38 4.87 14.30 -11.67
CA SER A 38 6.11 13.70 -12.14
C SER A 38 6.07 12.20 -11.88
N LEU A 39 6.34 11.39 -12.90
CA LEU A 39 6.29 9.93 -12.81
C LEU A 39 7.72 9.39 -12.92
N ALA A 40 8.07 8.49 -12.01
CA ALA A 40 9.34 7.82 -11.98
C ALA A 40 9.18 6.29 -11.91
N VAL A 41 10.10 5.59 -12.55
CA VAL A 41 10.28 4.14 -12.35
C VAL A 41 11.31 3.98 -11.24
N ALA A 42 10.87 3.47 -10.10
CA ALA A 42 11.73 3.28 -8.93
C ALA A 42 11.15 2.22 -8.00
N ASP A 43 12.01 1.62 -7.20
CA ASP A 43 11.61 0.78 -6.08
C ASP A 43 11.14 1.68 -4.92
N GLY A 44 9.93 1.41 -4.41
CA GLY A 44 9.37 2.15 -3.27
C GLY A 44 10.09 1.86 -1.95
N ALA A 45 10.84 0.76 -1.87
CA ALA A 45 11.68 0.40 -0.72
C ALA A 45 13.07 1.06 -0.78
N GLN A 46 13.47 1.61 -1.95
CA GLN A 46 14.76 2.29 -2.16
C GLN A 46 14.57 3.44 -3.15
N MET A 47 13.90 4.48 -2.71
CA MET A 47 13.58 5.59 -3.60
C MET A 47 14.78 6.51 -3.85
N PRO A 48 15.04 6.93 -5.10
CA PRO A 48 16.13 7.84 -5.43
C PRO A 48 15.78 9.30 -5.05
N LEU A 49 15.33 9.50 -3.83
CA LEU A 49 14.96 10.79 -3.27
C LEU A 49 15.92 11.16 -2.14
N ARG A 50 16.14 12.46 -1.99
CA ARG A 50 16.99 13.00 -0.89
C ARG A 50 16.27 12.83 0.44
N ASP A 51 17.05 12.78 1.51
CA ASP A 51 16.54 12.82 2.86
C ASP A 51 15.73 14.10 3.08
N ASN A 52 14.65 13.99 3.87
CA ASN A 52 13.81 15.12 4.28
C ASN A 52 13.30 15.96 3.08
N SER A 53 12.91 15.30 1.99
CA SER A 53 12.48 15.97 0.75
C SER A 53 10.99 15.91 0.46
N ALA A 54 10.24 15.01 1.11
CA ALA A 54 8.81 14.84 0.92
C ALA A 54 8.01 15.40 2.09
N GLU A 55 6.93 16.12 1.82
CA GLU A 55 5.99 16.60 2.84
C GLU A 55 4.98 15.54 3.24
N LEU A 56 4.62 14.70 2.28
CA LEU A 56 3.67 13.62 2.42
C LEU A 56 4.13 12.42 1.59
N ILE A 57 4.08 11.25 2.20
CA ILE A 57 4.03 9.99 1.47
C ILE A 57 2.63 9.41 1.61
N TRP A 58 2.01 9.12 0.49
CA TRP A 58 0.72 8.44 0.43
C TRP A 58 0.86 7.14 -0.34
N SER A 59 0.72 6.02 0.38
CA SER A 59 0.84 4.67 -0.17
C SER A 59 -0.50 3.94 -0.03
N ASN A 60 -1.20 3.75 -1.12
CA ASN A 60 -2.50 3.09 -1.11
C ASN A 60 -2.40 1.67 -1.65
N LEU A 61 -2.71 0.67 -0.81
CA LEU A 61 -2.69 -0.77 -1.12
C LEU A 61 -1.38 -1.19 -1.83
N CYS A 62 -0.24 -0.68 -1.33
CA CYS A 62 1.07 -0.93 -1.93
C CYS A 62 2.05 -1.60 -0.96
N LEU A 63 2.01 -1.26 0.33
CA LEU A 63 3.04 -1.68 1.31
C LEU A 63 3.18 -3.21 1.43
N HIS A 64 2.11 -3.96 1.25
CA HIS A 64 2.14 -5.44 1.29
C HIS A 64 2.84 -6.10 0.09
N TRP A 65 3.20 -5.35 -0.95
CA TRP A 65 3.94 -5.86 -2.10
C TRP A 65 5.46 -5.85 -1.90
N PHE A 66 5.94 -5.17 -0.85
CA PHE A 66 7.37 -5.16 -0.53
C PHE A 66 7.75 -6.40 0.26
N ASP A 67 8.95 -6.92 -0.01
CA ASP A 67 9.48 -8.11 0.66
C ASP A 67 9.69 -7.85 2.16
N ASP A 68 10.08 -6.62 2.51
CA ASP A 68 10.27 -6.16 3.89
C ASP A 68 9.57 -4.80 4.11
N PRO A 69 8.29 -4.82 4.51
CA PRO A 69 7.55 -3.61 4.84
C PRO A 69 8.16 -2.80 5.98
N VAL A 70 8.84 -3.45 6.93
CA VAL A 70 9.47 -2.77 8.07
C VAL A 70 10.63 -1.90 7.60
N SER A 71 11.54 -2.45 6.79
CA SER A 71 12.63 -1.67 6.19
C SER A 71 12.12 -0.60 5.23
N THR A 72 11.02 -0.87 4.52
CA THR A 72 10.38 0.11 3.65
C THR A 72 9.88 1.33 4.42
N VAL A 73 9.27 1.12 5.59
CA VAL A 73 8.81 2.19 6.48
C VAL A 73 9.98 3.05 6.95
N ALA A 74 11.14 2.45 7.27
CA ALA A 74 12.35 3.18 7.65
C ALA A 74 12.90 4.04 6.49
N GLU A 75 12.86 3.53 5.26
CA GLU A 75 13.22 4.31 4.06
C GLU A 75 12.27 5.50 3.86
N TRP A 76 10.97 5.30 4.04
CA TRP A 76 9.99 6.38 3.95
C TRP A 76 10.21 7.44 5.02
N HIS A 77 10.59 7.05 6.26
CA HIS A 77 10.96 8.00 7.30
C HIS A 77 12.18 8.85 6.91
N ARG A 78 13.18 8.27 6.24
CA ARG A 78 14.35 9.01 5.73
C ARG A 78 13.95 10.12 4.75
N ILE A 79 12.96 9.83 3.90
CA ILE A 79 12.54 10.74 2.81
C ILE A 79 11.59 11.83 3.31
N ILE A 80 10.72 11.52 4.27
CA ILE A 80 9.77 12.47 4.81
C ILE A 80 10.52 13.54 5.61
N ARG A 81 10.20 14.81 5.33
CA ARG A 81 10.76 15.92 6.11
C ARG A 81 10.18 15.96 7.52
N HIS A 82 10.84 16.71 8.40
CA HIS A 82 10.28 17.03 9.71
C HIS A 82 8.89 17.67 9.56
N ASP A 83 7.98 17.33 10.46
CA ASP A 83 6.56 17.71 10.42
C ASP A 83 5.82 17.21 9.17
N GLY A 84 6.40 16.29 8.42
CA GLY A 84 5.76 15.62 7.30
C GLY A 84 4.95 14.41 7.74
N LEU A 85 4.07 13.94 6.89
CA LEU A 85 3.07 12.92 7.16
C LEU A 85 3.29 11.68 6.29
N LEU A 86 3.23 10.51 6.91
CA LEU A 86 3.03 9.24 6.24
C LEU A 86 1.56 8.85 6.34
N MET A 87 0.94 8.50 5.22
CA MET A 87 -0.38 7.84 5.16
C MET A 87 -0.29 6.61 4.28
N PHE A 88 -0.83 5.50 4.75
CA PHE A 88 -0.83 4.28 3.95
C PHE A 88 -2.06 3.42 4.20
N SER A 89 -2.32 2.52 3.24
CA SER A 89 -3.19 1.38 3.41
C SER A 89 -2.53 0.12 2.87
N MET A 90 -2.89 -1.03 3.44
CA MET A 90 -2.42 -2.33 2.98
C MET A 90 -3.41 -3.43 3.34
N PHE A 91 -3.19 -4.62 2.80
CA PHE A 91 -3.94 -5.80 3.22
C PHE A 91 -3.39 -6.36 4.53
N GLY A 92 -4.30 -6.75 5.43
CA GLY A 92 -4.02 -7.40 6.70
C GLY A 92 -4.13 -8.91 6.64
N VAL A 93 -3.84 -9.55 7.78
CA VAL A 93 -3.69 -11.01 7.92
C VAL A 93 -4.93 -11.80 7.58
N ASP A 94 -6.11 -11.23 7.78
CA ASP A 94 -7.41 -11.88 7.48
C ASP A 94 -7.81 -11.79 6.00
N THR A 95 -7.02 -11.10 5.17
CA THR A 95 -7.29 -11.04 3.72
C THR A 95 -7.19 -12.43 3.10
N LEU A 96 -8.25 -12.82 2.35
CA LEU A 96 -8.33 -14.10 1.66
C LEU A 96 -8.22 -15.33 2.60
N LYS A 97 -8.64 -15.21 3.85
CA LYS A 97 -8.57 -16.31 4.83
C LYS A 97 -9.30 -17.56 4.39
N GLU A 98 -10.38 -17.41 3.64
CA GLU A 98 -11.15 -18.51 3.09
C GLU A 98 -10.31 -19.36 2.12
N LEU A 99 -9.50 -18.71 1.28
CA LEU A 99 -8.60 -19.39 0.35
C LEU A 99 -7.43 -20.06 1.07
N ARG A 100 -6.90 -19.43 2.14
CA ARG A 100 -5.84 -20.05 2.97
C ARG A 100 -6.35 -21.30 3.69
N ALA A 101 -7.55 -21.25 4.24
CA ALA A 101 -8.19 -22.41 4.86
C ALA A 101 -8.31 -23.58 3.87
N GLY A 102 -8.49 -23.27 2.58
CA GLY A 102 -8.49 -24.21 1.47
C GLY A 102 -7.10 -24.63 0.97
N GLY A 103 -6.03 -24.30 1.67
CA GLY A 103 -4.65 -24.68 1.31
C GLY A 103 -4.05 -23.88 0.15
N ALA A 104 -4.58 -22.68 -0.14
CA ALA A 104 -3.94 -21.79 -1.11
C ALA A 104 -2.65 -21.20 -0.51
N GLU A 105 -1.55 -21.34 -1.23
CA GLU A 105 -0.31 -20.62 -0.92
C GLU A 105 -0.49 -19.17 -1.35
N LEU A 106 -0.73 -18.28 -0.38
CA LEU A 106 -0.87 -16.84 -0.58
C LEU A 106 0.29 -16.11 0.10
N MET A 107 0.57 -14.90 -0.37
CA MET A 107 1.53 -14.03 0.32
C MET A 107 1.10 -13.84 1.78
N GLN A 108 2.08 -13.71 2.66
CA GLN A 108 1.84 -13.42 4.06
C GLN A 108 1.62 -11.91 4.21
N PHE A 109 0.57 -11.55 4.90
CA PHE A 109 0.30 -10.15 5.26
C PHE A 109 0.76 -9.93 6.71
N HIS A 110 1.14 -8.69 6.99
CA HIS A 110 1.58 -8.31 8.34
C HIS A 110 0.39 -7.94 9.22
N ASP A 111 0.56 -8.17 10.52
CA ASP A 111 -0.39 -7.71 11.53
C ASP A 111 -0.30 -6.20 11.71
N MET A 112 -1.42 -5.58 12.09
CA MET A 112 -1.50 -4.14 12.32
C MET A 112 -0.57 -3.68 13.45
N HIS A 113 -0.42 -4.50 14.50
CA HIS A 113 0.43 -4.17 15.64
C HIS A 113 1.91 -4.19 15.29
N ASP A 114 2.35 -5.20 14.51
CA ASP A 114 3.73 -5.30 14.04
C ASP A 114 4.12 -4.07 13.21
N LEU A 115 3.20 -3.55 12.41
CA LEU A 115 3.42 -2.32 11.63
C LEU A 115 3.43 -1.07 12.50
N GLY A 116 2.56 -1.01 13.52
CA GLY A 116 2.59 0.07 14.49
C GLY A 116 3.92 0.16 15.21
N ASP A 117 4.45 -0.98 15.65
CA ASP A 117 5.75 -1.09 16.28
C ASP A 117 6.89 -0.72 15.31
N ALA A 118 6.79 -1.13 14.04
CA ALA A 118 7.75 -0.75 13.01
C ALA A 118 7.78 0.76 12.75
N LEU A 119 6.63 1.44 12.76
CA LEU A 119 6.55 2.89 12.64
C LEU A 119 7.28 3.59 13.81
N VAL A 120 7.04 3.15 15.03
CA VAL A 120 7.71 3.68 16.22
C VAL A 120 9.22 3.42 16.15
N ALA A 121 9.62 2.20 15.80
CA ALA A 121 11.04 1.83 15.67
C ALA A 121 11.75 2.61 14.57
N ALA A 122 11.06 2.97 13.48
CA ALA A 122 11.58 3.81 12.41
C ALA A 122 11.72 5.29 12.82
N GLY A 123 11.11 5.71 13.93
CA GLY A 123 11.22 7.07 14.46
C GLY A 123 10.01 7.96 14.16
N PHE A 124 8.91 7.41 13.66
CA PHE A 124 7.66 8.15 13.53
C PHE A 124 7.04 8.41 14.90
N ALA A 125 6.32 9.54 15.01
CA ALA A 125 5.55 9.92 16.18
C ALA A 125 4.06 9.68 15.94
N ASP A 126 3.36 9.40 17.04
CA ASP A 126 1.90 9.30 17.10
C ASP A 126 1.29 8.41 16.00
N PRO A 127 1.76 7.17 15.82
CA PRO A 127 1.17 6.28 14.82
C PRO A 127 -0.29 5.97 15.20
N VAL A 128 -1.18 6.20 14.26
CA VAL A 128 -2.60 5.82 14.38
C VAL A 128 -2.88 4.74 13.36
N MET A 129 -3.40 3.63 13.85
CA MET A 129 -3.74 2.46 13.03
C MET A 129 -5.22 2.15 13.19
N ASP A 130 -5.84 1.79 12.10
CA ASP A 130 -7.23 1.33 12.04
C ASP A 130 -7.37 0.21 11.02
N MET A 131 -8.43 -0.59 11.12
CA MET A 131 -8.67 -1.68 10.21
C MET A 131 -10.15 -1.82 9.86
N SER A 132 -10.42 -2.27 8.64
CA SER A 132 -11.76 -2.58 8.17
C SER A 132 -11.81 -3.94 7.51
N ILE A 133 -12.86 -4.69 7.82
CA ILE A 133 -13.15 -5.96 7.16
C ILE A 133 -14.19 -5.73 6.07
N ILE A 134 -13.82 -6.01 4.84
CA ILE A 134 -14.70 -5.95 3.67
C ILE A 134 -14.96 -7.36 3.19
N LYS A 135 -16.23 -7.74 3.06
CA LYS A 135 -16.64 -9.02 2.45
C LYS A 135 -17.16 -8.75 1.04
N VAL A 136 -16.48 -9.32 0.06
CA VAL A 136 -16.90 -9.24 -1.34
C VAL A 136 -17.62 -10.53 -1.70
N ALA A 137 -18.86 -10.41 -2.18
CA ALA A 137 -19.69 -11.54 -2.58
C ALA A 137 -19.51 -11.83 -4.08
N PHE A 138 -19.08 -13.03 -4.43
CA PHE A 138 -18.90 -13.47 -5.81
C PHE A 138 -20.02 -14.43 -6.21
N SER A 139 -20.49 -14.31 -7.44
CA SER A 139 -21.54 -15.17 -7.99
C SER A 139 -21.06 -16.61 -8.26
N SER A 140 -19.75 -16.80 -8.48
CA SER A 140 -19.15 -18.11 -8.73
C SER A 140 -17.70 -18.15 -8.30
N ALA A 141 -17.17 -19.36 -8.07
CA ALA A 141 -15.76 -19.59 -7.79
C ALA A 141 -14.86 -19.15 -8.95
N ASP A 142 -15.29 -19.32 -10.19
CA ASP A 142 -14.53 -18.89 -11.37
C ASP A 142 -14.40 -17.37 -11.41
N LYS A 143 -15.49 -16.65 -11.11
CA LYS A 143 -15.46 -15.19 -11.06
C LYS A 143 -14.55 -14.67 -9.93
N ALA A 144 -14.61 -15.28 -8.75
CA ALA A 144 -13.71 -14.95 -7.66
C ALA A 144 -12.23 -15.15 -8.08
N ILE A 145 -11.89 -16.29 -8.68
CA ILE A 145 -10.51 -16.58 -9.11
C ILE A 145 -10.06 -15.63 -10.23
N GLU A 146 -10.92 -15.29 -11.16
CA GLU A 146 -10.63 -14.34 -12.25
C GLU A 146 -10.32 -12.95 -11.70
N ASP A 147 -11.17 -12.43 -10.83
CA ASP A 147 -11.03 -11.09 -10.26
C ASP A 147 -9.79 -11.01 -9.36
N LEU A 148 -9.56 -12.02 -8.50
CA LEU A 148 -8.34 -12.10 -7.68
C LEU A 148 -7.05 -12.12 -8.51
N ARG A 149 -7.06 -12.80 -9.65
CA ARG A 149 -5.92 -12.78 -10.58
C ARG A 149 -5.72 -11.42 -11.23
N SER A 150 -6.80 -10.70 -11.53
CA SER A 150 -6.73 -9.38 -12.14
C SER A 150 -6.19 -8.31 -11.21
N MET A 151 -6.28 -8.53 -9.89
CA MET A 151 -5.75 -7.63 -8.85
C MET A 151 -4.21 -7.63 -8.74
N GLY A 152 -3.50 -8.35 -9.59
CA GLY A 152 -2.02 -8.35 -9.65
C GLY A 152 -1.36 -9.67 -9.25
N GLY A 153 -2.15 -10.68 -8.87
CA GLY A 153 -1.64 -12.00 -8.54
C GLY A 153 -0.99 -12.10 -7.16
N ASN A 154 -0.09 -13.06 -7.03
CA ASN A 154 0.54 -13.45 -5.77
C ASN A 154 2.06 -13.27 -5.87
N ALA A 155 2.63 -12.33 -5.14
CA ALA A 155 4.06 -11.99 -5.14
C ALA A 155 4.89 -12.91 -4.21
N LEU A 156 4.52 -14.18 -4.05
CA LEU A 156 5.29 -15.13 -3.26
C LEU A 156 6.67 -15.39 -3.88
N LEU A 157 7.73 -15.04 -3.15
CA LEU A 157 9.11 -15.40 -3.49
C LEU A 157 9.32 -16.91 -3.47
N SER A 158 8.61 -17.61 -2.58
CA SER A 158 8.64 -19.08 -2.43
C SER A 158 7.73 -19.82 -3.41
N ARG A 159 7.09 -19.12 -4.35
CA ARG A 159 6.18 -19.75 -5.30
C ARG A 159 6.86 -20.89 -6.05
N ARG A 160 6.25 -22.07 -6.02
CA ARG A 160 6.68 -23.19 -6.86
C ARG A 160 6.76 -22.76 -8.31
N LYS A 161 7.95 -22.84 -8.89
CA LYS A 161 8.17 -22.57 -10.32
C LYS A 161 7.44 -23.67 -11.11
N GLY A 162 6.33 -23.30 -11.74
CA GLY A 162 5.51 -24.21 -12.54
C GLY A 162 4.11 -23.67 -12.75
N LEU A 163 3.39 -24.22 -13.71
CA LEU A 163 1.98 -23.97 -13.90
C LEU A 163 1.25 -24.58 -12.68
N ALA A 164 0.51 -23.76 -11.93
CA ALA A 164 -0.46 -24.28 -10.98
C ALA A 164 -1.36 -25.26 -11.74
N GLY A 165 -1.21 -26.55 -11.42
CA GLY A 165 -1.82 -27.60 -12.21
C GLY A 165 -3.34 -27.44 -12.27
N ARG A 166 -3.98 -27.98 -13.29
CA ARG A 166 -5.43 -28.02 -13.42
C ARG A 166 -6.10 -28.55 -12.15
N GLU A 167 -5.42 -29.43 -11.42
CA GLU A 167 -5.90 -30.02 -10.17
C GLU A 167 -5.96 -29.01 -9.04
N GLN A 168 -4.96 -28.14 -8.90
CA GLN A 168 -4.99 -27.07 -7.89
C GLN A 168 -6.12 -26.07 -8.16
N LEU A 169 -6.34 -25.70 -9.43
CA LEU A 169 -7.43 -24.82 -9.80
C LEU A 169 -8.79 -25.47 -9.54
N ARG A 170 -8.92 -26.78 -9.84
CA ARG A 170 -10.14 -27.55 -9.54
C ARG A 170 -10.41 -27.61 -8.04
N ARG A 171 -9.37 -27.79 -7.23
CA ARG A 171 -9.46 -27.81 -5.78
C ARG A 171 -9.96 -26.44 -5.25
N TRP A 172 -9.35 -25.33 -5.69
CA TRP A 172 -9.81 -24.00 -5.30
C TRP A 172 -11.27 -23.72 -5.68
N ARG A 173 -11.69 -24.13 -6.86
CA ARG A 173 -13.10 -24.04 -7.28
C ARG A 173 -14.03 -24.79 -6.35
N LEU A 174 -13.64 -25.98 -5.96
CA LEU A 174 -14.43 -26.81 -5.06
C LEU A 174 -14.53 -26.15 -3.68
N GLU A 175 -13.44 -25.76 -3.12
CA GLU A 175 -13.36 -25.13 -1.80
C GLU A 175 -14.14 -23.82 -1.74
N LEU A 176 -13.95 -22.93 -2.71
CA LEU A 176 -14.74 -21.70 -2.80
C LEU A 176 -16.22 -21.98 -2.97
N SER A 177 -16.60 -23.00 -3.74
CA SER A 177 -18.01 -23.35 -3.93
C SER A 177 -18.68 -23.87 -2.66
N GLN A 178 -17.92 -24.42 -1.71
CA GLN A 178 -18.44 -24.86 -0.40
C GLN A 178 -18.74 -23.69 0.54
N LEU A 179 -18.19 -22.50 0.27
CA LEU A 179 -18.41 -21.29 1.06
C LEU A 179 -19.68 -20.53 0.69
N ARG A 180 -20.49 -21.07 -0.21
CA ARG A 180 -21.74 -20.42 -0.64
C ARG A 180 -22.63 -20.14 0.56
N ASP A 181 -23.06 -18.90 0.66
CA ASP A 181 -24.05 -18.48 1.64
C ASP A 181 -25.48 -18.88 1.22
N LYS A 182 -26.46 -18.48 2.02
CA LYS A 182 -27.87 -18.78 1.78
C LYS A 182 -28.42 -18.18 0.48
N ASP A 183 -27.79 -17.09 0.01
CA ASP A 183 -28.14 -16.39 -1.21
C ASP A 183 -27.38 -16.94 -2.42
N GLY A 184 -26.58 -17.97 -2.22
CA GLY A 184 -25.77 -18.62 -3.25
C GLY A 184 -24.50 -17.86 -3.63
N ALA A 185 -24.16 -16.78 -2.93
CA ALA A 185 -22.95 -16.01 -3.13
C ALA A 185 -21.76 -16.61 -2.36
N ILE A 186 -20.55 -16.38 -2.87
CA ILE A 186 -19.31 -16.81 -2.24
C ILE A 186 -18.67 -15.59 -1.58
N PRO A 187 -18.69 -15.49 -0.24
CA PRO A 187 -18.03 -14.39 0.45
C PRO A 187 -16.52 -14.60 0.49
N VAL A 188 -15.76 -13.55 0.16
CA VAL A 188 -14.31 -13.50 0.29
C VAL A 188 -13.95 -12.28 1.13
N THR A 189 -13.14 -12.49 2.14
CA THR A 189 -12.76 -11.47 3.10
C THR A 189 -11.52 -10.71 2.65
N PHE A 190 -11.58 -9.39 2.76
CA PHE A 190 -10.44 -8.49 2.65
C PHE A 190 -10.36 -7.67 3.94
N GLU A 191 -9.25 -7.78 4.62
CA GLU A 191 -8.89 -6.90 5.72
C GLU A 191 -8.03 -5.77 5.15
N ILE A 192 -8.44 -4.53 5.39
CA ILE A 192 -7.66 -3.36 4.98
C ILE A 192 -7.20 -2.65 6.24
N ILE A 193 -5.90 -2.56 6.40
CA ILE A 193 -5.25 -1.77 7.44
C ILE A 193 -4.99 -0.38 6.89
N TYR A 194 -5.32 0.63 7.67
CA TYR A 194 -5.02 2.04 7.43
C TYR A 194 -4.05 2.52 8.50
N GLY A 195 -3.06 3.28 8.10
CA GLY A 195 -2.13 3.87 9.04
C GLY A 195 -1.71 5.26 8.64
N HIS A 196 -1.47 6.10 9.65
CA HIS A 196 -0.75 7.34 9.47
C HIS A 196 0.16 7.62 10.66
N ALA A 197 1.24 8.35 10.40
CA ALA A 197 2.19 8.74 11.44
C ALA A 197 2.96 9.99 10.99
N TRP A 198 3.38 10.79 11.95
CA TRP A 198 4.12 12.02 11.71
C TRP A 198 5.63 11.80 11.84
N CYS A 199 6.41 12.44 10.97
CA CYS A 199 7.85 12.55 11.18
C CYS A 199 8.11 13.70 12.17
N PRO A 200 8.62 13.42 13.39
CA PRO A 200 8.73 14.45 14.43
C PRO A 200 9.74 15.52 14.02
N SER A 201 9.48 16.77 14.46
CA SER A 201 10.45 17.82 14.29
C SER A 201 11.69 17.56 15.16
N ARG A 202 12.88 17.69 14.60
CA ARG A 202 14.11 17.69 15.40
C ARG A 202 14.16 19.00 16.20
N LYS A 203 13.58 19.06 17.37
CA LYS A 203 13.85 20.11 18.35
C LYS A 203 15.31 19.92 18.83
N ARG A 204 16.26 20.46 18.09
CA ARG A 204 17.63 20.60 18.59
C ARG A 204 17.67 21.86 19.44
N LEU A 205 17.80 21.71 20.74
CA LEU A 205 18.23 22.80 21.61
C LEU A 205 19.68 23.17 21.26
N PRO A 206 20.08 24.45 21.40
CA PRO A 206 21.46 24.86 21.29
C PRO A 206 22.34 23.98 22.20
N GLY A 207 23.41 23.39 21.68
CA GLY A 207 24.27 22.47 22.42
C GLY A 207 23.95 20.98 22.30
N GLY A 208 23.02 20.56 21.42
CA GLY A 208 22.75 19.14 21.16
C GLY A 208 21.86 18.45 22.21
N LEU A 209 21.29 19.22 23.13
CA LEU A 209 20.39 18.73 24.15
C LEU A 209 19.02 18.43 23.52
N GLN A 210 18.40 17.31 23.92
CA GLN A 210 17.01 17.03 23.56
C GLN A 210 16.09 17.57 24.67
N PRO A 211 14.96 18.26 24.32
CA PRO A 211 13.99 18.65 25.32
C PRO A 211 13.29 17.41 25.89
N VAL A 212 13.29 17.28 27.21
CA VAL A 212 12.51 16.28 27.92
C VAL A 212 11.22 16.95 28.37
N GLU A 213 10.10 16.57 27.79
CA GLU A 213 8.78 17.02 28.22
C GLU A 213 8.30 16.15 29.38
N PHE A 214 8.16 16.75 30.57
CA PHE A 214 7.55 16.07 31.72
C PHE A 214 6.05 16.31 31.70
N HIS A 215 5.29 15.25 31.35
CA HIS A 215 3.85 15.30 31.55
C HIS A 215 3.54 15.08 33.04
N ARG A 216 3.10 16.15 33.72
CA ARG A 216 2.55 16.02 35.08
C ARG A 216 1.28 15.18 35.00
N ARG A 217 1.25 14.05 35.69
CA ARG A 217 0.02 13.31 35.94
C ARG A 217 -0.97 14.23 36.65
N PRO A 218 -2.22 14.42 36.15
CA PRO A 218 -3.20 15.18 36.92
C PRO A 218 -3.35 14.52 38.31
N ALA A 219 -3.40 15.34 39.35
CA ALA A 219 -3.67 14.87 40.69
C ALA A 219 -5.04 14.18 40.66
N ALA A 220 -5.10 12.95 41.14
CA ALA A 220 -6.36 12.27 41.35
C ALA A 220 -7.10 13.00 42.49
N ASP A 221 -8.27 13.57 42.20
CA ASP A 221 -9.22 14.05 43.21
C ASP A 221 -9.89 12.87 43.91
#